data_68f2627d1574c05938b8a7f95d44041d
#
_entry.id   68f2627d1574c05938b8a7f95d44041d
#
_cell.length_a   1.000
_cell.length_b   1.000
_cell.length_c   1.000
_cell.angle_alpha   90.00
_cell.angle_beta   90.00
_cell.angle_gamma   90.00
#
_symmetry.space_group_name_H-M   'P 1'
#
loop_
_entity.id
_entity.type
_entity.pdbx_description
1 polymer ?
#
loop_
_entity_poly.entity_id
_entity_poly.type
_entity_poly.pdbx_seq_one_letter_code
_entity_poly.pdbx_strand_id
1 'polypeptide(L)'
;MANNDLQTRLTEDMKTALKAGQKDRLQVIRMLLSDVKNIDLMPNKPTAEQVVSAYGKKLRKSVEEYEKLNKPDEVTKLKSEIAIVDEYLPKKANAEDTAKLVDEFLAKNTFTEKQIGQATGMFMKAHGQTVDAGTANQLIKQKLAGK
;
A
#
# COMPACT_ATOMS: atom_id res chain seq x y z
N MET A 1 -11.43 -15.01 -6.08
CA MET A 1 -10.29 -14.94 -5.21
C MET A 1 -9.45 -13.71 -5.53
N ALA A 2 -8.91 -13.07 -4.50
CA ALA A 2 -8.25 -11.76 -4.64
C ALA A 2 -7.10 -11.76 -5.66
N ASN A 3 -6.26 -12.81 -5.67
CA ASN A 3 -5.13 -12.88 -6.59
C ASN A 3 -5.56 -12.95 -8.05
N ASN A 4 -6.60 -13.74 -8.33
CA ASN A 4 -7.12 -13.89 -9.68
C ASN A 4 -7.84 -12.63 -10.15
N ASP A 5 -8.56 -11.96 -9.24
CA ASP A 5 -9.26 -10.72 -9.55
C ASP A 5 -8.28 -9.62 -9.95
N LEU A 6 -7.20 -9.47 -9.19
CA LEU A 6 -6.16 -8.48 -9.49
C LEU A 6 -5.44 -8.82 -10.79
N GLN A 7 -5.12 -10.10 -11.01
CA GLN A 7 -4.49 -10.54 -12.25
C GLN A 7 -5.39 -10.26 -13.47
N THR A 8 -6.68 -10.53 -13.35
CA THR A 8 -7.66 -10.26 -14.41
C THR A 8 -7.73 -8.76 -14.70
N ARG A 9 -7.82 -7.94 -13.65
CA ARG A 9 -7.85 -6.48 -13.79
C ARG A 9 -6.60 -5.95 -14.48
N LEU A 10 -5.43 -6.42 -14.08
CA LEU A 10 -4.16 -6.04 -14.71
C LEU A 10 -4.13 -6.44 -16.18
N THR A 11 -4.60 -7.64 -16.52
CA THR A 11 -4.63 -8.12 -17.89
C THR A 11 -5.53 -7.25 -18.77
N GLU A 12 -6.71 -6.89 -18.28
CA GLU A 12 -7.64 -6.05 -19.02
C GLU A 12 -7.11 -4.63 -19.17
N ASP A 13 -6.55 -4.07 -18.12
CA ASP A 13 -5.97 -2.74 -18.14
C ASP A 13 -4.76 -2.68 -19.08
N MET A 14 -4.00 -3.77 -19.17
CA MET A 14 -2.90 -3.90 -20.12
C MET A 14 -3.40 -3.76 -21.55
N LYS A 15 -4.48 -4.43 -21.89
CA LYS A 15 -5.09 -4.35 -23.23
C LYS A 15 -5.58 -2.93 -23.52
N THR A 16 -6.22 -2.31 -22.54
CA THR A 16 -6.72 -0.94 -22.66
C THR A 16 -5.59 0.05 -22.89
N ALA A 17 -4.52 -0.06 -22.11
CA ALA A 17 -3.35 0.81 -22.23
C ALA A 17 -2.66 0.64 -23.59
N LEU A 18 -2.58 -0.60 -24.07
CA LEU A 18 -2.01 -0.89 -25.39
C LEU A 18 -2.81 -0.23 -26.50
N LYS A 19 -4.13 -0.34 -26.48
CA LYS A 19 -5.02 0.28 -27.46
C LYS A 19 -4.97 1.80 -27.43
N ALA A 20 -4.81 2.38 -26.22
CA ALA A 20 -4.74 3.82 -26.03
C ALA A 20 -3.36 4.42 -26.30
N GLY A 21 -2.35 3.59 -26.56
CA GLY A 21 -0.99 4.04 -26.80
C GLY A 21 -0.28 4.57 -25.54
N GLN A 22 -0.73 4.19 -24.38
CA GLN A 22 -0.16 4.63 -23.08
C GLN A 22 1.04 3.76 -22.71
N LYS A 23 2.19 4.06 -23.28
CA LYS A 23 3.40 3.23 -23.17
C LYS A 23 3.89 3.08 -21.73
N ASP A 24 3.93 4.18 -20.99
CA ASP A 24 4.43 4.16 -19.60
C ASP A 24 3.51 3.33 -18.70
N ARG A 25 2.20 3.53 -18.84
CA ARG A 25 1.20 2.76 -18.10
C ARG A 25 1.28 1.28 -18.47
N LEU A 26 1.41 0.97 -19.75
CA LEU A 26 1.55 -0.41 -20.24
C LEU A 26 2.75 -1.10 -19.61
N GLN A 27 3.89 -0.42 -19.55
CA GLN A 27 5.12 -0.98 -18.99
C GLN A 27 4.96 -1.33 -17.51
N VAL A 28 4.38 -0.42 -16.72
CA VAL A 28 4.13 -0.66 -15.29
C VAL A 28 3.19 -1.85 -15.10
N ILE A 29 2.10 -1.88 -15.85
CA ILE A 29 1.12 -2.97 -15.76
C ILE A 29 1.76 -4.31 -16.11
N ARG A 30 2.59 -4.36 -17.15
CA ARG A 30 3.31 -5.58 -17.54
C ARG A 30 4.21 -6.07 -16.43
N MET A 31 4.93 -5.17 -15.77
CA MET A 31 5.81 -5.52 -14.65
C MET A 31 5.01 -6.10 -13.48
N LEU A 32 3.91 -5.45 -13.11
CA LEU A 32 3.03 -5.93 -12.04
C LEU A 32 2.43 -7.28 -12.38
N LEU A 33 1.97 -7.45 -13.60
CA LEU A 33 1.36 -8.71 -14.06
C LEU A 33 2.36 -9.85 -14.03
N SER A 34 3.60 -9.60 -14.46
CA SER A 34 4.68 -10.58 -14.40
C SER A 34 4.94 -11.02 -12.95
N ASP A 35 5.04 -10.08 -12.03
CA ASP A 35 5.28 -10.39 -10.63
C ASP A 35 4.11 -11.18 -10.02
N VAL A 36 2.88 -10.80 -10.33
CA VAL A 36 1.68 -11.49 -9.84
C VAL A 36 1.61 -12.93 -10.38
N LYS A 37 1.94 -13.12 -11.64
CA LYS A 37 1.95 -14.48 -12.24
C LYS A 37 3.01 -15.39 -11.62
N ASN A 38 4.08 -14.81 -11.09
CA ASN A 38 5.18 -15.56 -10.51
C ASN A 38 5.02 -15.84 -9.00
N ILE A 39 3.88 -15.51 -8.41
CA ILE A 39 3.63 -15.71 -6.98
C ILE A 39 3.89 -17.15 -6.55
N ASP A 40 3.45 -18.11 -7.34
CA ASP A 40 3.61 -19.53 -7.01
C ASP A 40 5.08 -19.97 -6.96
N LEU A 41 5.97 -19.22 -7.61
CA LEU A 41 7.41 -19.48 -7.61
C LEU A 41 8.12 -18.80 -6.45
N MET A 42 7.42 -17.96 -5.69
CA MET A 42 8.01 -17.22 -4.57
C MET A 42 7.96 -18.07 -3.28
N PRO A 43 9.02 -18.00 -2.43
CA PRO A 43 9.11 -18.84 -1.25
C PRO A 43 7.94 -18.72 -0.27
N ASN A 44 7.43 -17.51 -0.07
CA ASN A 44 6.39 -17.24 0.91
C ASN A 44 4.98 -17.14 0.31
N LYS A 45 4.84 -17.37 -0.98
CA LYS A 45 3.58 -17.25 -1.72
C LYS A 45 2.76 -16.02 -1.26
N PRO A 46 3.27 -14.80 -1.48
CA PRO A 46 2.56 -13.59 -1.08
C PRO A 46 1.25 -13.45 -1.84
N THR A 47 0.34 -12.61 -1.32
CA THR A 47 -0.87 -12.27 -2.06
C THR A 47 -0.52 -11.31 -3.21
N ALA A 48 -1.41 -11.21 -4.20
CA ALA A 48 -1.22 -10.25 -5.30
C ALA A 48 -1.10 -8.82 -4.77
N GLU A 49 -1.90 -8.44 -3.78
CA GLU A 49 -1.79 -7.11 -3.15
C GLU A 49 -0.43 -6.88 -2.49
N GLN A 50 0.10 -7.90 -1.83
CA GLN A 50 1.43 -7.80 -1.21
C GLN A 50 2.52 -7.61 -2.26
N VAL A 51 2.42 -8.29 -3.39
CA VAL A 51 3.36 -8.15 -4.51
C VAL A 51 3.31 -6.74 -5.08
N VAL A 52 2.11 -6.21 -5.33
CA VAL A 52 1.94 -4.84 -5.85
C VAL A 52 2.44 -3.82 -4.83
N SER A 53 2.14 -4.00 -3.55
CA SER A 53 2.61 -3.13 -2.48
C SER A 53 4.14 -3.10 -2.39
N ALA A 54 4.79 -4.26 -2.50
CA ALA A 54 6.25 -4.37 -2.49
C ALA A 54 6.87 -3.63 -3.68
N TYR A 55 6.27 -3.75 -4.86
CA TYR A 55 6.71 -3.01 -6.05
C TYR A 55 6.60 -1.50 -5.84
N GLY A 56 5.50 -1.02 -5.26
CA GLY A 56 5.32 0.39 -4.93
C GLY A 56 6.36 0.90 -3.95
N LYS A 57 6.70 0.11 -2.92
CA LYS A 57 7.74 0.47 -1.95
C LYS A 57 9.11 0.59 -2.62
N LYS A 58 9.41 -0.31 -3.53
CA LYS A 58 10.65 -0.30 -4.30
C LYS A 58 10.76 0.99 -5.14
N LEU A 59 9.67 1.39 -5.79
CA LEU A 59 9.64 2.63 -6.55
C LEU A 59 9.83 3.86 -5.66
N ARG A 60 9.20 3.89 -4.49
CA ARG A 60 9.34 5.01 -3.54
C ARG A 60 10.77 5.13 -3.04
N LYS A 61 11.42 4.02 -2.78
CA LYS A 61 12.84 4.00 -2.39
C LYS A 61 13.72 4.56 -3.50
N SER A 62 13.43 4.19 -4.75
CA SER A 62 14.13 4.73 -5.91
C SER A 62 13.95 6.23 -6.05
N VAL A 63 12.75 6.75 -5.75
CA VAL A 63 12.50 8.20 -5.74
C VAL A 63 13.44 8.90 -4.76
N GLU A 64 13.55 8.37 -3.55
CA GLU A 64 14.44 8.95 -2.53
C GLU A 64 15.90 8.98 -3.01
N GLU A 65 16.35 7.89 -3.64
CA GLU A 65 17.71 7.80 -4.17
C GLU A 65 17.96 8.81 -5.28
N TYR A 66 17.02 8.96 -6.22
CA TYR A 66 17.17 9.91 -7.32
C TYR A 66 17.03 11.37 -6.86
N GLU A 67 16.25 11.64 -5.81
CA GLU A 67 16.21 12.97 -5.21
C GLU A 67 17.57 13.35 -4.64
N LYS A 68 18.26 12.42 -3.97
CA LYS A 68 19.61 12.62 -3.46
C LYS A 68 20.64 12.85 -4.56
N LEU A 69 20.41 12.24 -5.73
CA LEU A 69 21.30 12.38 -6.90
C LEU A 69 20.96 13.60 -7.76
N ASN A 70 19.97 14.41 -7.36
CA ASN A 70 19.50 15.59 -8.11
C ASN A 70 19.09 15.25 -9.55
N LYS A 71 18.29 14.19 -9.72
CA LYS A 71 17.76 13.78 -11.02
C LYS A 71 16.24 13.97 -11.07
N PRO A 72 15.77 15.22 -11.28
CA PRO A 72 14.33 15.52 -11.21
C PRO A 72 13.50 14.81 -12.28
N ASP A 73 14.06 14.58 -13.46
CA ASP A 73 13.34 13.88 -14.55
C ASP A 73 13.03 12.43 -14.16
N GLU A 74 13.98 11.74 -13.56
CA GLU A 74 13.78 10.37 -13.08
C GLU A 74 12.78 10.33 -11.93
N VAL A 75 12.83 11.29 -11.03
CA VAL A 75 11.89 11.42 -9.92
C VAL A 75 10.46 11.59 -10.45
N THR A 76 10.26 12.47 -11.43
CA THR A 76 8.94 12.72 -12.03
C THR A 76 8.39 11.44 -12.67
N LYS A 77 9.23 10.72 -13.41
CA LYS A 77 8.84 9.46 -14.06
C LYS A 77 8.43 8.42 -13.03
N LEU A 78 9.23 8.24 -11.97
CA LEU A 78 8.94 7.28 -10.90
C LEU A 78 7.66 7.63 -10.15
N LYS A 79 7.40 8.90 -9.90
CA LYS A 79 6.15 9.34 -9.25
C LYS A 79 4.94 9.01 -10.10
N SER A 80 5.04 9.13 -11.43
CA SER A 80 3.99 8.72 -12.35
C SER A 80 3.74 7.22 -12.26
N GLU A 81 4.80 6.43 -12.20
CA GLU A 81 4.70 4.97 -12.05
C GLU A 81 4.06 4.59 -10.73
N ILE A 82 4.43 5.26 -9.62
CA ILE A 82 3.83 5.05 -8.30
C ILE A 82 2.32 5.33 -8.33
N ALA A 83 1.91 6.40 -9.00
CA ALA A 83 0.49 6.72 -9.12
C ALA A 83 -0.29 5.59 -9.81
N ILE A 84 0.30 4.97 -10.83
CA ILE A 84 -0.31 3.83 -11.52
C ILE A 84 -0.40 2.61 -10.59
N VAL A 85 0.65 2.31 -9.86
CA VAL A 85 0.68 1.20 -8.90
C VAL A 85 -0.38 1.40 -7.81
N ASP A 86 -0.51 2.62 -7.31
CA ASP A 86 -1.47 2.94 -6.25
C ASP A 86 -2.93 2.72 -6.67
N GLU A 87 -3.22 2.77 -7.97
CA GLU A 87 -4.56 2.46 -8.48
C GLU A 87 -4.98 1.01 -8.19
N TYR A 88 -4.01 0.11 -8.01
CA TYR A 88 -4.26 -1.31 -7.75
C TYR A 88 -4.22 -1.67 -6.28
N LEU A 89 -3.90 -0.73 -5.42
CA LEU A 89 -3.86 -0.93 -3.98
C LEU A 89 -5.13 -0.37 -3.33
N PRO A 90 -5.59 -0.97 -2.21
CA PRO A 90 -6.70 -0.39 -1.46
C PRO A 90 -6.35 1.05 -1.06
N LYS A 91 -7.32 1.94 -1.16
CA LYS A 91 -7.14 3.31 -0.67
C LYS A 91 -7.02 3.25 0.84
N LYS A 92 -5.99 3.92 1.38
CA LYS A 92 -5.86 4.05 2.82
C LYS A 92 -6.98 4.92 3.37
N ALA A 93 -7.50 4.53 4.53
CA ALA A 93 -8.53 5.29 5.22
C ALA A 93 -8.00 6.69 5.57
N ASN A 94 -8.87 7.71 5.47
CA ASN A 94 -8.53 9.06 5.91
C ASN A 94 -8.49 9.09 7.46
N ALA A 95 -8.13 10.24 8.04
CA ALA A 95 -8.03 10.38 9.49
C ALA A 95 -9.34 10.08 10.20
N GLU A 96 -10.48 10.48 9.64
CA GLU A 96 -11.79 10.23 10.21
C GLU A 96 -12.14 8.74 10.22
N ASP A 97 -11.94 8.05 9.10
CA ASP A 97 -12.19 6.61 9.01
C ASP A 97 -11.23 5.83 9.89
N THR A 98 -9.97 6.25 9.96
CA THR A 98 -8.98 5.65 10.85
C THR A 98 -9.40 5.80 12.31
N ALA A 99 -9.91 6.96 12.69
CA ALA A 99 -10.40 7.20 14.04
C ALA A 99 -11.53 6.25 14.42
N LYS A 100 -12.46 6.00 13.50
CA LYS A 100 -13.55 5.04 13.71
C LYS A 100 -13.03 3.63 13.95
N LEU A 101 -12.05 3.19 13.15
CA LEU A 101 -11.44 1.88 13.31
C LEU A 101 -10.69 1.77 14.65
N VAL A 102 -10.00 2.83 15.06
CA VAL A 102 -9.31 2.88 16.34
C VAL A 102 -10.32 2.81 17.49
N ASP A 103 -11.41 3.56 17.41
CA ASP A 103 -12.46 3.54 18.43
C ASP A 103 -13.06 2.13 18.60
N GLU A 104 -13.38 1.47 17.50
CA GLU A 104 -13.90 0.10 17.53
C GLU A 104 -12.89 -0.87 18.14
N PHE A 105 -11.63 -0.74 17.77
CA PHE A 105 -10.55 -1.58 18.29
C PHE A 105 -10.39 -1.41 19.80
N LEU A 106 -10.36 -0.16 20.28
CA LEU A 106 -10.21 0.14 21.69
C LEU A 106 -11.45 -0.20 22.53
N ALA A 107 -12.64 -0.25 21.88
CA ALA A 107 -13.85 -0.71 22.54
C ALA A 107 -13.83 -2.21 22.82
N LYS A 108 -13.18 -2.98 21.94
CA LYS A 108 -13.07 -4.43 22.06
C LYS A 108 -11.88 -4.89 22.91
N ASN A 109 -10.87 -4.04 23.05
CA ASN A 109 -9.62 -4.36 23.73
C ASN A 109 -9.27 -3.27 24.73
N THR A 110 -9.08 -3.63 25.96
CA THR A 110 -8.73 -2.67 27.00
C THR A 110 -7.21 -2.50 27.10
N PHE A 111 -6.75 -1.28 26.88
CA PHE A 111 -5.35 -0.92 26.99
C PHE A 111 -5.18 0.27 27.92
N THR A 112 -4.04 0.35 28.57
CA THR A 112 -3.67 1.52 29.38
C THR A 112 -2.71 2.40 28.59
N GLU A 113 -2.47 3.62 29.09
CA GLU A 113 -1.51 4.56 28.49
C GLU A 113 -0.12 3.94 28.32
N LYS A 114 0.28 3.06 29.24
CA LYS A 114 1.58 2.38 29.19
C LYS A 114 1.66 1.33 28.09
N GLN A 115 0.52 0.93 27.52
CA GLN A 115 0.44 -0.10 26.51
C GLN A 115 0.24 0.46 25.09
N ILE A 116 0.56 1.73 24.86
CA ILE A 116 0.40 2.38 23.55
C ILE A 116 1.11 1.60 22.45
N GLY A 117 2.36 1.20 22.68
CA GLY A 117 3.13 0.42 21.69
C GLY A 117 2.49 -0.91 21.35
N GLN A 118 1.99 -1.61 22.36
CA GLN A 118 1.30 -2.90 22.18
C GLN A 118 -0.01 -2.71 21.43
N ALA A 119 -0.80 -1.71 21.81
CA ALA A 119 -2.07 -1.40 21.14
C ALA A 119 -1.85 -1.03 19.68
N THR A 120 -0.86 -0.20 19.40
CA THR A 120 -0.51 0.21 18.03
C THR A 120 -0.09 -1.01 17.21
N GLY A 121 0.76 -1.86 17.76
CA GLY A 121 1.22 -3.07 17.08
C GLY A 121 0.07 -4.01 16.72
N MET A 122 -0.83 -4.26 17.65
CA MET A 122 -1.99 -5.11 17.40
C MET A 122 -2.95 -4.50 16.38
N PHE A 123 -3.19 -3.19 16.48
CA PHE A 123 -4.04 -2.47 15.53
C PHE A 123 -3.46 -2.52 14.11
N MET A 124 -2.17 -2.27 13.97
CA MET A 124 -1.49 -2.29 12.67
C MET A 124 -1.44 -3.70 12.07
N LYS A 125 -1.38 -4.73 12.89
CA LYS A 125 -1.45 -6.10 12.41
C LYS A 125 -2.81 -6.40 11.77
N ALA A 126 -3.89 -5.85 12.31
CA ALA A 126 -5.23 -6.04 11.80
C ALA A 126 -5.58 -5.10 10.63
N HIS A 127 -5.08 -3.86 10.64
CA HIS A 127 -5.51 -2.80 9.72
C HIS A 127 -4.37 -2.11 8.96
N GLY A 128 -3.14 -2.61 9.07
CA GLY A 128 -1.95 -1.93 8.54
C GLY A 128 -1.96 -1.65 7.04
N GLN A 129 -2.71 -2.42 6.27
CA GLN A 129 -2.82 -2.19 4.83
C GLN A 129 -3.87 -1.15 4.46
N THR A 130 -4.79 -0.86 5.39
CA THR A 130 -5.92 0.04 5.17
C THR A 130 -5.66 1.44 5.72
N VAL A 131 -4.82 1.58 6.74
CA VAL A 131 -4.59 2.84 7.44
C VAL A 131 -3.16 3.32 7.31
N ASP A 132 -2.98 4.64 7.43
CA ASP A 132 -1.64 5.23 7.53
C ASP A 132 -1.09 5.00 8.94
N ALA A 133 0.13 4.45 9.02
CA ALA A 133 0.75 4.08 10.30
C ALA A 133 0.92 5.28 11.24
N GLY A 134 1.38 6.41 10.71
CA GLY A 134 1.56 7.63 11.50
C GLY A 134 0.26 8.16 12.08
N THR A 135 -0.79 8.19 11.27
CA THR A 135 -2.11 8.63 11.70
C THR A 135 -2.69 7.71 12.75
N ALA A 136 -2.59 6.38 12.54
CA ALA A 136 -3.09 5.40 13.49
C ALA A 136 -2.37 5.50 14.83
N ASN A 137 -1.05 5.61 14.82
CA ASN A 137 -0.24 5.73 16.04
C ASN A 137 -0.63 6.98 16.83
N GLN A 138 -0.77 8.11 16.15
CA GLN A 138 -1.18 9.36 16.78
C GLN A 138 -2.55 9.25 17.43
N LEU A 139 -3.52 8.68 16.73
CA LEU A 139 -4.88 8.53 17.23
C LEU A 139 -4.95 7.60 18.45
N ILE A 140 -4.25 6.47 18.39
CA ILE A 140 -4.18 5.54 19.50
C ILE A 140 -3.56 6.22 20.73
N LYS A 141 -2.46 6.93 20.53
CA LYS A 141 -1.78 7.67 21.61
C LYS A 141 -2.70 8.71 22.25
N GLN A 142 -3.39 9.51 21.45
CA GLN A 142 -4.33 10.53 21.92
C GLN A 142 -5.49 9.92 22.72
N LYS A 143 -6.06 8.84 22.23
CA LYS A 143 -7.21 8.21 22.86
C LYS A 143 -6.85 7.52 24.17
N LEU A 144 -5.70 6.88 24.24
CA LEU A 144 -5.24 6.25 25.48
C LEU A 144 -4.74 7.28 26.50
N ALA A 145 -4.12 8.37 26.05
CA ALA A 145 -3.69 9.46 26.93
C ALA A 145 -4.87 10.23 27.53
N GLY A 146 -5.99 10.28 26.81
CA GLY A 146 -7.21 10.94 27.28
C GLY A 146 -8.05 10.14 28.27
N LYS A 147 -7.63 8.93 28.59
CA LYS A 147 -8.27 8.10 29.59
C LYS A 147 -7.52 8.22 30.93
#